data_a84105fa899fe192aeff374b62106d30
#
_entry.id   a84105fa899fe192aeff374b62106d30
#
_cell.length_a   1.000
_cell.length_b   1.000
_cell.length_c   1.000
_cell.angle_alpha   90.00
_cell.angle_beta   90.00
_cell.angle_gamma   90.00
#
_symmetry.space_group_name_H-M   'P 1'
#
loop_
_entity.id
_entity.type
_entity.pdbx_description
1 polymer ?
#
loop_
_entity_poly.entity_id
_entity_poly.type
_entity_poly.pdbx_seq_one_letter_code
_entity_poly.pdbx_strand_id
1 'polypeptide(L)'
;MAYCWDRLRGRDVTPRYLARLTKEEQESEQKWRTVGTIRRYILLILTLAQTVVATWYMKTILPYQGWALINPMDMVGQDVWVSFMQLLPYMLQTGILILFAVLFCWVSAGFWTALMGFLQLLIGRDKYSISASTVGDEPLNPEHRTALIMPICNEDVNRVFAGLRATWESVKATGNAKHFDVYILSDSYNPDICVAEQKAWMELIAEVGGEGQIFYRRRRRRVKRKSGNIDDFCRRWGSQYSYMVVLDADSVMTGDCLCGLVRLMEANPNAGIIQSSPKASGMDTLYARCQQFATRVYGPLFTAGLHFWQLGESHYWGHNAIIRVKPFIEHCALAPLPGEGSFAGSILSHDFVEAALMRRAGWGGSGLLTISRVLMKNCRLTCLMS
;
A
#
# COMPACT_ATOMS: atom_id res chain seq x y z
N MET A 1 3.81 17.91 7.02
CA MET A 1 3.63 19.28 7.57
C MET A 1 4.97 19.97 7.85
N ALA A 2 5.93 19.38 8.55
CA ALA A 2 7.23 20.04 8.83
C ALA A 2 7.96 20.54 7.57
N TYR A 3 7.98 19.77 6.49
CA TYR A 3 8.56 20.13 5.20
C TYR A 3 7.99 21.42 4.59
N CYS A 4 6.65 21.60 4.66
CA CYS A 4 5.99 22.82 4.19
C CYS A 4 6.39 24.05 5.03
N TRP A 5 6.50 23.90 6.36
CA TRP A 5 6.87 24.98 7.26
C TRP A 5 8.34 25.39 7.10
N ASP A 6 9.25 24.44 6.88
CA ASP A 6 10.66 24.75 6.67
C ASP A 6 10.89 25.48 5.34
N ARG A 7 10.15 25.10 4.28
CA ARG A 7 10.19 25.81 3.00
C ARG A 7 9.63 27.24 3.08
N LEU A 8 8.54 27.42 3.85
CA LEU A 8 7.97 28.76 4.10
C LEU A 8 8.91 29.65 4.92
N ARG A 9 9.80 29.07 5.73
CA ARG A 9 10.84 29.79 6.50
C ARG A 9 12.13 30.01 5.74
N GLY A 10 12.19 29.71 4.44
CA GLY A 10 13.38 29.88 3.62
C GLY A 10 14.56 28.97 3.99
N ARG A 11 14.33 27.91 4.77
CA ARG A 11 15.37 26.91 5.07
C ARG A 11 15.61 26.06 3.84
N ASP A 12 16.87 25.71 3.61
CA ASP A 12 17.23 24.74 2.58
C ASP A 12 16.63 23.37 2.96
N VAL A 13 15.56 23.02 2.26
CA VAL A 13 14.85 21.74 2.40
C VAL A 13 15.28 20.73 1.35
N THR A 14 16.39 20.98 0.66
CA THR A 14 16.97 20.01 -0.27
C THR A 14 17.24 18.72 0.51
N PRO A 15 16.55 17.63 0.20
CA PRO A 15 16.75 16.39 0.93
C PRO A 15 18.21 15.94 0.81
N ARG A 16 18.83 15.56 1.91
CA ARG A 16 20.25 15.12 1.96
C ARG A 16 20.60 14.04 0.95
N TYR A 17 19.61 13.27 0.49
CA TYR A 17 19.84 12.24 -0.50
C TYR A 17 20.08 12.77 -1.91
N LEU A 18 19.54 13.93 -2.27
CA LEU A 18 19.81 14.54 -3.59
C LEU A 18 21.31 14.85 -3.76
N ALA A 19 22.01 15.07 -2.67
CA ALA A 19 23.46 15.21 -2.70
C ALA A 19 24.24 13.93 -3.06
N ARG A 20 23.57 12.76 -3.01
CA ARG A 20 24.17 11.46 -3.39
C ARG A 20 23.90 11.08 -4.84
N LEU A 21 22.98 11.76 -5.49
CA LEU A 21 22.59 11.49 -6.88
C LEU A 21 23.48 12.26 -7.85
N THR A 22 23.74 11.68 -9.00
CA THR A 22 24.38 12.40 -10.13
C THR A 22 23.46 13.52 -10.61
N LYS A 23 23.99 14.49 -11.36
CA LYS A 23 23.17 15.60 -11.89
C LYS A 23 22.02 15.10 -12.78
N GLU A 24 22.28 14.09 -13.59
CA GLU A 24 21.25 13.48 -14.46
C GLU A 24 20.14 12.77 -13.67
N GLU A 25 20.52 12.05 -12.62
CA GLU A 25 19.55 11.43 -11.71
C GLU A 25 18.73 12.46 -10.94
N GLN A 26 19.35 13.57 -10.51
CA GLN A 26 18.65 14.69 -9.85
C GLN A 26 17.65 15.35 -10.78
N GLU A 27 18.01 15.58 -12.04
CA GLU A 27 17.09 16.14 -13.05
C GLU A 27 15.93 15.18 -13.36
N SER A 28 16.20 13.89 -13.48
CA SER A 28 15.18 12.88 -13.70
C SER A 28 14.21 12.83 -12.51
N GLU A 29 14.73 12.83 -11.27
CA GLU A 29 13.97 12.87 -10.03
C GLU A 29 13.07 14.10 -9.96
N GLN A 30 13.59 15.27 -10.29
CA GLN A 30 12.83 16.51 -10.30
C GLN A 30 11.73 16.52 -11.38
N LYS A 31 11.98 15.95 -12.55
CA LYS A 31 11.00 15.86 -13.65
C LYS A 31 9.78 15.01 -13.25
N TRP A 32 9.98 13.79 -12.73
CA TRP A 32 8.84 12.96 -12.37
C TRP A 32 8.04 13.52 -11.18
N ARG A 33 8.70 14.17 -10.22
CA ARG A 33 8.01 14.85 -9.11
C ARG A 33 7.14 16.00 -9.59
N THR A 34 7.64 16.80 -10.52
CA THR A 34 6.86 17.90 -11.13
C THR A 34 5.64 17.34 -11.86
N VAL A 35 5.83 16.30 -12.68
CA VAL A 35 4.72 15.65 -13.39
C VAL A 35 3.70 15.05 -12.42
N GLY A 36 4.13 14.34 -11.40
CA GLY A 36 3.25 13.79 -10.37
C GLY A 36 2.46 14.88 -9.63
N THR A 37 3.09 16.01 -9.35
CA THR A 37 2.44 17.16 -8.73
C THR A 37 1.36 17.76 -9.63
N ILE A 38 1.65 17.97 -10.92
CA ILE A 38 0.67 18.47 -11.91
C ILE A 38 -0.52 17.51 -12.00
N ARG A 39 -0.28 16.20 -12.11
CA ARG A 39 -1.34 15.18 -12.19
C ARG A 39 -2.26 15.19 -10.96
N ARG A 40 -1.68 15.37 -9.76
CA ARG A 40 -2.45 15.49 -8.50
C ARG A 40 -3.30 16.76 -8.46
N TYR A 41 -2.78 17.88 -8.93
CA TYR A 41 -3.58 19.12 -9.03
C TYR A 41 -4.71 18.97 -10.03
N ILE A 42 -4.48 18.33 -11.19
CA ILE A 42 -5.53 18.05 -12.18
C ILE A 42 -6.63 17.19 -11.53
N LEU A 43 -6.27 16.09 -10.85
CA LEU A 43 -7.21 15.24 -10.13
C LEU A 43 -8.03 16.04 -9.11
N LEU A 44 -7.36 16.86 -8.30
CA LEU A 44 -8.00 17.68 -7.27
C LEU A 44 -8.99 18.69 -7.88
N ILE A 45 -8.56 19.42 -8.90
CA ILE A 45 -9.40 20.44 -9.57
C ILE A 45 -10.64 19.78 -10.21
N LEU A 46 -10.46 18.66 -10.91
CA LEU A 46 -11.59 17.93 -11.53
C LEU A 46 -12.56 17.40 -10.49
N THR A 47 -12.05 16.84 -9.39
CA THR A 47 -12.87 16.35 -8.27
C THR A 47 -13.66 17.48 -7.62
N LEU A 48 -13.02 18.60 -7.30
CA LEU A 48 -13.68 19.73 -6.67
C LEU A 48 -14.68 20.40 -7.62
N ALA A 49 -14.34 20.61 -8.89
CA ALA A 49 -15.25 21.21 -9.86
C ALA A 49 -16.52 20.36 -10.03
N GLN A 50 -16.38 19.05 -10.18
CA GLN A 50 -17.52 18.14 -10.29
C GLN A 50 -18.35 18.12 -9.00
N THR A 51 -17.71 18.13 -7.83
CA THR A 51 -18.43 18.20 -6.55
C THR A 51 -19.22 19.50 -6.39
N VAL A 52 -18.64 20.64 -6.76
CA VAL A 52 -19.33 21.94 -6.70
C VAL A 52 -20.56 21.94 -7.61
N VAL A 53 -20.40 21.50 -8.87
CA VAL A 53 -21.50 21.41 -9.83
C VAL A 53 -22.62 20.49 -9.33
N ALA A 54 -22.27 19.30 -8.84
CA ALA A 54 -23.25 18.36 -8.32
C ALA A 54 -23.97 18.86 -7.06
N THR A 55 -23.23 19.50 -6.16
CA THR A 55 -23.82 20.07 -4.93
C THR A 55 -24.73 21.26 -5.25
N TRP A 56 -24.32 22.09 -6.22
CA TRP A 56 -25.16 23.18 -6.71
C TRP A 56 -26.47 22.66 -7.33
N TYR A 57 -26.36 21.62 -8.17
CA TYR A 57 -27.56 20.96 -8.73
C TYR A 57 -28.45 20.33 -7.67
N MET A 58 -27.84 19.60 -6.70
CA MET A 58 -28.59 19.04 -5.57
C MET A 58 -29.34 20.12 -4.79
N LYS A 59 -28.71 21.28 -4.56
CA LYS A 59 -29.36 22.44 -3.92
C LYS A 59 -30.63 22.87 -4.66
N THR A 60 -30.65 22.85 -6.00
CA THR A 60 -31.81 23.28 -6.80
C THR A 60 -33.01 22.32 -6.69
N ILE A 61 -32.77 21.06 -6.32
CA ILE A 61 -33.80 20.02 -6.19
C ILE A 61 -34.43 20.07 -4.79
N LEU A 62 -33.71 20.56 -3.78
CA LEU A 62 -34.21 20.60 -2.40
C LEU A 62 -35.30 21.68 -2.23
N PRO A 63 -36.39 21.38 -1.46
CA PRO A 63 -37.57 22.21 -1.39
C PRO A 63 -37.35 23.57 -0.69
N TYR A 64 -36.43 23.62 0.28
CA TYR A 64 -36.17 24.83 1.07
C TYR A 64 -34.94 25.56 0.49
N GLN A 65 -35.17 26.54 -0.35
CA GLN A 65 -34.08 27.29 -0.98
C GLN A 65 -33.84 28.62 -0.28
N GLY A 66 -32.82 28.65 0.55
CA GLY A 66 -32.19 29.87 1.04
C GLY A 66 -32.60 30.31 2.44
N TRP A 67 -31.60 30.39 3.29
CA TRP A 67 -31.63 31.04 4.59
C TRP A 67 -32.07 32.54 4.50
N ALA A 68 -31.92 33.14 3.32
CA ALA A 68 -32.30 34.54 3.09
C ALA A 68 -33.81 34.83 3.19
N LEU A 69 -34.67 33.79 3.20
CA LEU A 69 -36.10 33.92 3.39
C LEU A 69 -36.52 33.95 4.85
N ILE A 70 -35.59 33.66 5.77
CA ILE A 70 -35.85 33.74 7.22
C ILE A 70 -35.51 35.16 7.66
N ASN A 71 -36.55 35.94 7.95
CA ASN A 71 -36.36 37.25 8.52
C ASN A 71 -36.11 37.09 10.05
N PRO A 72 -34.92 37.47 10.56
CA PRO A 72 -34.64 37.36 12.01
C PRO A 72 -35.63 38.10 12.89
N MET A 73 -36.29 39.15 12.37
CA MET A 73 -37.28 39.91 13.10
C MET A 73 -38.57 39.12 13.36
N ASP A 74 -38.92 38.15 12.51
CA ASP A 74 -40.10 37.31 12.69
C ASP A 74 -39.90 36.30 13.85
N MET A 75 -38.70 36.13 14.35
CA MET A 75 -38.37 35.26 15.49
C MET A 75 -38.30 36.00 16.82
N VAL A 76 -38.30 37.33 16.80
CA VAL A 76 -38.24 38.14 18.01
C VAL A 76 -39.58 38.07 18.77
N GLY A 77 -39.53 37.55 19.99
CA GLY A 77 -40.73 37.39 20.86
C GLY A 77 -41.45 36.05 20.72
N GLN A 78 -40.98 35.15 19.84
CA GLN A 78 -41.52 33.78 19.76
C GLN A 78 -40.91 32.86 20.82
N ASP A 79 -41.63 31.79 21.17
CA ASP A 79 -41.10 30.71 21.98
C ASP A 79 -39.89 30.08 21.29
N VAL A 80 -38.84 29.81 22.05
CA VAL A 80 -37.61 29.19 21.57
C VAL A 80 -37.87 27.88 20.81
N TRP A 81 -38.84 27.10 21.25
CA TRP A 81 -39.24 25.85 20.62
C TRP A 81 -39.90 26.06 19.25
N VAL A 82 -40.73 27.08 19.10
CA VAL A 82 -41.37 27.44 17.82
C VAL A 82 -40.30 27.93 16.82
N SER A 83 -39.39 28.80 17.25
CA SER A 83 -38.27 29.27 16.42
C SER A 83 -37.35 28.14 15.98
N PHE A 84 -37.06 27.19 16.88
CA PHE A 84 -36.27 25.99 16.53
C PHE A 84 -36.98 25.14 15.47
N MET A 85 -38.28 24.88 15.61
CA MET A 85 -39.04 24.09 14.64
C MET A 85 -39.13 24.75 13.27
N GLN A 86 -39.14 26.06 13.18
CA GLN A 86 -39.08 26.80 11.91
C GLN A 86 -37.70 26.71 11.25
N LEU A 87 -36.61 26.70 12.02
CA LEU A 87 -35.24 26.58 11.53
C LEU A 87 -34.86 25.16 11.17
N LEU A 88 -35.45 24.15 11.80
CA LEU A 88 -35.10 22.74 11.67
C LEU A 88 -35.05 22.25 10.21
N PRO A 89 -36.02 22.53 9.31
CA PRO A 89 -35.94 22.10 7.90
C PRO A 89 -34.71 22.65 7.16
N TYR A 90 -34.35 23.90 7.42
CA TYR A 90 -33.18 24.55 6.81
C TYR A 90 -31.86 23.95 7.33
N MET A 91 -31.81 23.68 8.64
CA MET A 91 -30.67 23.03 9.27
C MET A 91 -30.46 21.61 8.70
N LEU A 92 -31.55 20.83 8.62
CA LEU A 92 -31.51 19.47 8.05
C LEU A 92 -31.09 19.51 6.59
N GLN A 93 -31.64 20.41 5.78
CA GLN A 93 -31.27 20.54 4.38
C GLN A 93 -29.81 20.96 4.20
N THR A 94 -29.30 21.88 5.01
CA THR A 94 -27.90 22.27 5.00
C THR A 94 -27.01 21.08 5.39
N GLY A 95 -27.41 20.30 6.38
CA GLY A 95 -26.74 19.05 6.77
C GLY A 95 -26.69 18.04 5.62
N ILE A 96 -27.82 17.86 4.91
CA ILE A 96 -27.89 16.98 3.72
C ILE A 96 -26.93 17.46 2.63
N LEU A 97 -26.87 18.76 2.35
CA LEU A 97 -25.97 19.31 1.33
C LEU A 97 -24.49 19.12 1.69
N ILE A 98 -24.14 19.33 2.96
CA ILE A 98 -22.77 19.11 3.44
C ILE A 98 -22.39 17.64 3.31
N LEU A 99 -23.24 16.74 3.80
CA LEU A 99 -22.99 15.29 3.71
C LEU A 99 -22.93 14.82 2.25
N PHE A 100 -23.83 15.31 1.40
CA PHE A 100 -23.82 15.05 -0.02
C PHE A 100 -22.49 15.49 -0.66
N ALA A 101 -22.06 16.73 -0.39
CA ALA A 101 -20.79 17.25 -0.92
C ALA A 101 -19.60 16.40 -0.51
N VAL A 102 -19.52 15.99 0.76
CA VAL A 102 -18.43 15.13 1.27
C VAL A 102 -18.44 13.76 0.59
N LEU A 103 -19.61 13.10 0.58
CA LEU A 103 -19.74 11.77 -0.02
C LEU A 103 -19.51 11.80 -1.54
N PHE A 104 -20.07 12.81 -2.22
CA PHE A 104 -19.89 12.96 -3.66
C PHE A 104 -18.45 13.28 -4.04
N CYS A 105 -17.74 14.08 -3.23
CA CYS A 105 -16.31 14.35 -3.41
C CYS A 105 -15.51 13.05 -3.36
N TRP A 106 -15.81 12.18 -2.41
CA TRP A 106 -15.17 10.86 -2.30
C TRP A 106 -15.42 9.99 -3.54
N VAL A 107 -16.67 9.88 -3.98
CA VAL A 107 -17.04 9.11 -5.17
C VAL A 107 -16.40 9.70 -6.43
N SER A 108 -16.42 11.04 -6.56
CA SER A 108 -15.81 11.77 -7.69
C SER A 108 -14.29 11.52 -7.77
N ALA A 109 -13.58 11.53 -6.65
CA ALA A 109 -12.15 11.20 -6.62
C ALA A 109 -11.88 9.78 -7.13
N GLY A 110 -12.70 8.81 -6.73
CA GLY A 110 -12.66 7.43 -7.23
C GLY A 110 -12.92 7.34 -8.73
N PHE A 111 -13.93 8.06 -9.23
CA PHE A 111 -14.29 8.12 -10.66
C PHE A 111 -13.13 8.66 -11.51
N TRP A 112 -12.58 9.81 -11.13
CA TRP A 112 -11.46 10.42 -11.87
C TRP A 112 -10.20 9.56 -11.83
N THR A 113 -9.92 8.93 -10.68
CA THR A 113 -8.81 7.96 -10.58
C THR A 113 -9.01 6.79 -11.53
N ALA A 114 -10.21 6.19 -11.58
CA ALA A 114 -10.51 5.08 -12.48
C ALA A 114 -10.46 5.51 -13.95
N LEU A 115 -10.97 6.70 -14.29
CA LEU A 115 -10.93 7.23 -15.66
C LEU A 115 -9.49 7.51 -16.12
N MET A 116 -8.65 8.09 -15.27
CA MET A 116 -7.22 8.27 -15.54
C MET A 116 -6.53 6.93 -15.77
N GLY A 117 -6.84 5.92 -14.95
CA GLY A 117 -6.33 4.56 -15.13
C GLY A 117 -6.78 3.91 -16.42
N PHE A 118 -8.04 4.09 -16.80
CA PHE A 118 -8.57 3.61 -18.08
C PHE A 118 -7.84 4.24 -19.26
N LEU A 119 -7.69 5.56 -19.27
CA LEU A 119 -6.95 6.27 -20.30
C LEU A 119 -5.49 5.83 -20.37
N GLN A 120 -4.85 5.64 -19.22
CA GLN A 120 -3.48 5.12 -19.13
C GLN A 120 -3.35 3.71 -19.75
N LEU A 121 -4.32 2.82 -19.52
CA LEU A 121 -4.32 1.48 -20.09
C LEU A 121 -4.61 1.48 -21.60
N LEU A 122 -5.37 2.46 -22.11
CA LEU A 122 -5.63 2.62 -23.54
C LEU A 122 -4.43 3.21 -24.29
N ILE A 123 -3.82 4.27 -23.75
CA ILE A 123 -2.72 5.00 -24.38
C ILE A 123 -1.42 4.19 -24.34
N GLY A 124 -1.29 3.31 -23.33
CA GLY A 124 -0.12 2.47 -23.16
C GLY A 124 0.84 2.97 -22.06
N ARG A 125 2.15 2.76 -22.26
CA ARG A 125 3.16 2.97 -21.19
C ARG A 125 3.35 4.44 -20.85
N ASP A 126 3.31 4.73 -19.55
CA ASP A 126 3.86 5.97 -19.00
C ASP A 126 5.36 5.81 -18.73
N LYS A 127 6.18 6.70 -19.27
CA LYS A 127 7.64 6.67 -19.11
C LYS A 127 8.11 6.87 -17.67
N TYR A 128 7.25 7.42 -16.81
CA TYR A 128 7.54 7.63 -15.40
C TYR A 128 7.05 6.48 -14.51
N SER A 129 6.48 5.44 -15.12
CA SER A 129 5.89 4.30 -14.42
C SER A 129 6.88 3.15 -14.34
N ILE A 130 7.11 2.64 -13.14
CA ILE A 130 7.79 1.36 -12.95
C ILE A 130 6.80 0.27 -13.35
N SER A 131 7.15 -0.51 -14.38
CA SER A 131 6.29 -1.56 -14.92
C SER A 131 7.07 -2.84 -15.12
N ALA A 132 6.46 -3.98 -14.84
CA ALA A 132 7.06 -5.29 -15.12
C ALA A 132 7.43 -5.50 -16.60
N SER A 133 6.82 -4.72 -17.50
CA SER A 133 7.15 -4.77 -18.93
C SER A 133 8.43 -4.01 -19.29
N THR A 134 9.07 -3.33 -18.34
CA THR A 134 10.36 -2.64 -18.55
C THR A 134 11.55 -3.54 -18.27
N VAL A 135 11.34 -4.68 -17.63
CA VAL A 135 12.39 -5.68 -17.36
C VAL A 135 12.08 -6.97 -18.13
N GLY A 136 13.09 -7.56 -18.72
CA GLY A 136 13.03 -8.86 -19.41
C GLY A 136 13.22 -10.03 -18.46
N ASP A 137 13.60 -11.19 -19.05
CA ASP A 137 13.99 -12.40 -18.30
C ASP A 137 15.48 -12.45 -17.99
N GLU A 138 16.08 -11.29 -17.70
CA GLU A 138 17.48 -11.18 -17.35
C GLU A 138 17.82 -12.01 -16.10
N PRO A 139 19.01 -12.62 -16.03
CA PRO A 139 19.44 -13.36 -14.86
C PRO A 139 19.53 -12.40 -13.65
N LEU A 140 19.13 -12.90 -12.48
CA LEU A 140 19.27 -12.14 -11.24
C LEU A 140 20.74 -11.98 -10.86
N ASN A 141 21.10 -10.83 -10.29
CA ASN A 141 22.46 -10.59 -9.82
C ASN A 141 22.81 -11.59 -8.70
N PRO A 142 23.90 -12.40 -8.87
CA PRO A 142 24.29 -13.40 -7.89
C PRO A 142 24.69 -12.82 -6.52
N GLU A 143 25.05 -11.55 -6.45
CA GLU A 143 25.41 -10.88 -5.20
C GLU A 143 24.18 -10.46 -4.38
N HIS A 144 23.00 -10.41 -5.00
CA HIS A 144 21.78 -9.99 -4.34
C HIS A 144 20.98 -11.19 -3.85
N ARG A 145 20.82 -11.29 -2.51
CA ARG A 145 19.94 -12.25 -1.87
C ARG A 145 18.67 -11.57 -1.38
N THR A 146 17.56 -12.29 -1.46
CA THR A 146 16.24 -11.81 -1.09
C THR A 146 15.63 -12.70 0.00
N ALA A 147 15.22 -12.12 1.12
CA ALA A 147 14.49 -12.82 2.16
C ALA A 147 12.97 -12.74 1.91
N LEU A 148 12.29 -13.88 1.84
CA LEU A 148 10.84 -13.97 1.89
C LEU A 148 10.42 -14.09 3.35
N ILE A 149 9.85 -13.05 3.92
CA ILE A 149 9.48 -13.02 5.33
C ILE A 149 7.98 -13.13 5.51
N MET A 150 7.55 -14.10 6.28
CA MET A 150 6.14 -14.37 6.58
C MET A 150 5.89 -14.28 8.09
N PRO A 151 5.46 -13.14 8.60
CA PRO A 151 5.04 -12.98 9.98
C PRO A 151 3.70 -13.70 10.22
N ILE A 152 3.65 -14.59 11.20
CA ILE A 152 2.45 -15.36 11.57
C ILE A 152 2.14 -15.22 13.07
N CYS A 153 0.86 -15.36 13.44
CA CYS A 153 0.44 -15.26 14.84
C CYS A 153 -0.87 -16.00 15.10
N ASN A 154 -0.81 -17.27 15.54
CA ASN A 154 -1.95 -18.16 15.76
C ASN A 154 -2.85 -18.33 14.52
N GLU A 155 -2.25 -18.36 13.35
CA GLU A 155 -2.94 -18.61 12.08
C GLU A 155 -3.24 -20.11 11.89
N ASP A 156 -4.08 -20.43 10.90
CA ASP A 156 -4.28 -21.81 10.46
C ASP A 156 -3.00 -22.37 9.85
N VAL A 157 -2.39 -23.33 10.56
CA VAL A 157 -1.09 -23.91 10.20
C VAL A 157 -1.13 -24.57 8.82
N ASN A 158 -2.19 -25.33 8.53
CA ASN A 158 -2.31 -26.05 7.26
C ASN A 158 -2.34 -25.07 6.07
N ARG A 159 -3.12 -24.00 6.21
CA ARG A 159 -3.26 -22.96 5.19
C ARG A 159 -1.95 -22.20 4.94
N VAL A 160 -1.30 -21.78 6.03
CA VAL A 160 0.00 -21.07 5.96
C VAL A 160 1.04 -21.91 5.25
N PHE A 161 1.23 -23.15 5.68
CA PHE A 161 2.30 -24.00 5.13
C PHE A 161 1.98 -24.53 3.73
N ALA A 162 0.70 -24.73 3.38
CA ALA A 162 0.31 -25.04 2.01
C ALA A 162 0.59 -23.85 1.05
N GLY A 163 0.29 -22.62 1.45
CA GLY A 163 0.61 -21.42 0.69
C GLY A 163 2.12 -21.21 0.52
N LEU A 164 2.88 -21.44 1.58
CA LEU A 164 4.32 -21.34 1.55
C LEU A 164 4.97 -22.40 0.67
N ARG A 165 4.47 -23.66 0.72
CA ARG A 165 4.89 -24.73 -0.20
C ARG A 165 4.69 -24.33 -1.64
N ALA A 166 3.47 -23.89 -2.00
CA ALA A 166 3.15 -23.48 -3.36
C ALA A 166 4.04 -22.32 -3.84
N THR A 167 4.33 -21.35 -2.97
CA THR A 167 5.25 -20.25 -3.27
C THR A 167 6.66 -20.77 -3.52
N TRP A 168 7.19 -21.63 -2.63
CA TRP A 168 8.54 -22.16 -2.73
C TRP A 168 8.74 -23.07 -3.96
N GLU A 169 7.81 -23.96 -4.23
CA GLU A 169 7.83 -24.80 -5.43
C GLU A 169 7.82 -23.97 -6.71
N SER A 170 7.02 -22.88 -6.71
CA SER A 170 7.01 -21.94 -7.83
C SER A 170 8.34 -21.21 -7.99
N VAL A 171 9.03 -20.83 -6.91
CA VAL A 171 10.38 -20.25 -6.95
C VAL A 171 11.38 -21.26 -7.49
N LYS A 172 11.32 -22.52 -7.04
CA LYS A 172 12.20 -23.59 -7.56
C LYS A 172 12.01 -23.81 -9.05
N ALA A 173 10.77 -23.76 -9.54
CA ALA A 173 10.47 -23.91 -10.96
C ALA A 173 11.10 -22.84 -11.86
N THR A 174 11.40 -21.64 -11.32
CA THR A 174 12.13 -20.59 -12.07
C THR A 174 13.63 -20.84 -12.19
N GLY A 175 14.19 -21.82 -11.48
CA GLY A 175 15.64 -22.05 -11.41
C GLY A 175 16.43 -21.04 -10.56
N ASN A 176 15.75 -20.07 -9.95
CA ASN A 176 16.38 -18.97 -9.19
C ASN A 176 16.33 -19.17 -7.67
N ALA A 177 15.97 -20.36 -7.16
CA ALA A 177 15.82 -20.63 -5.73
C ALA A 177 17.02 -20.22 -4.88
N LYS A 178 18.25 -20.32 -5.43
CA LYS A 178 19.49 -19.92 -4.74
C LYS A 178 19.54 -18.46 -4.29
N HIS A 179 18.73 -17.57 -4.90
CA HIS A 179 18.66 -16.14 -4.56
C HIS A 179 17.68 -15.84 -3.43
N PHE A 180 16.90 -16.82 -2.99
CA PHE A 180 15.82 -16.65 -2.04
C PHE A 180 16.02 -17.52 -0.79
N ASP A 181 15.72 -16.93 0.38
CA ASP A 181 15.55 -17.63 1.63
C ASP A 181 14.19 -17.29 2.24
N VAL A 182 13.59 -18.24 2.92
CA VAL A 182 12.27 -18.08 3.55
C VAL A 182 12.42 -18.02 5.05
N TYR A 183 11.79 -17.02 5.67
CA TYR A 183 11.74 -16.87 7.12
C TYR A 183 10.30 -16.86 7.61
N ILE A 184 9.92 -17.91 8.33
CA ILE A 184 8.65 -17.99 9.03
C ILE A 184 8.86 -17.36 10.41
N LEU A 185 8.27 -16.16 10.61
CA LEU A 185 8.47 -15.34 11.79
C LEU A 185 7.26 -15.46 12.73
N SER A 186 7.27 -16.45 13.60
CA SER A 186 6.14 -16.75 14.49
C SER A 186 6.11 -15.85 15.73
N ASP A 187 4.94 -15.26 15.96
CA ASP A 187 4.51 -14.60 17.20
C ASP A 187 3.42 -15.38 17.92
N SER A 188 3.22 -16.64 17.56
CA SER A 188 2.19 -17.50 18.14
C SER A 188 2.46 -17.76 19.61
N TYR A 189 1.40 -17.76 20.39
CA TYR A 189 1.41 -17.94 21.85
C TYR A 189 0.58 -19.12 22.31
N ASN A 190 -0.30 -19.66 21.48
CA ASN A 190 -1.01 -20.89 21.75
C ASN A 190 -0.02 -22.06 21.65
N PRO A 191 0.19 -22.86 22.72
CA PRO A 191 1.16 -23.96 22.74
C PRO A 191 0.91 -25.00 21.64
N ASP A 192 -0.34 -25.35 21.39
CA ASP A 192 -0.71 -26.38 20.40
C ASP A 192 -0.37 -25.91 18.99
N ILE A 193 -0.67 -24.64 18.68
CA ILE A 193 -0.33 -24.02 17.41
C ILE A 193 1.18 -23.93 17.26
N CYS A 194 1.92 -23.55 18.31
CA CYS A 194 3.38 -23.49 18.26
C CYS A 194 4.03 -24.83 17.92
N VAL A 195 3.52 -25.93 18.49
CA VAL A 195 3.99 -27.28 18.18
C VAL A 195 3.61 -27.67 16.76
N ALA A 196 2.38 -27.39 16.36
CA ALA A 196 1.92 -27.67 14.99
C ALA A 196 2.73 -26.90 13.95
N GLU A 197 3.05 -25.62 14.17
CA GLU A 197 3.91 -24.82 13.29
C GLU A 197 5.31 -25.42 13.13
N GLN A 198 5.94 -25.86 14.23
CA GLN A 198 7.26 -26.49 14.18
C GLN A 198 7.23 -27.81 13.41
N LYS A 199 6.21 -28.65 13.66
CA LYS A 199 6.02 -29.90 12.94
C LYS A 199 5.85 -29.65 11.44
N ALA A 200 4.93 -28.75 11.07
CA ALA A 200 4.66 -28.39 9.68
C ALA A 200 5.89 -27.80 8.97
N TRP A 201 6.71 -27.01 9.68
CA TRP A 201 7.99 -26.52 9.16
C TRP A 201 8.97 -27.65 8.85
N MET A 202 9.14 -28.63 9.77
CA MET A 202 10.02 -29.79 9.56
C MET A 202 9.56 -30.64 8.37
N GLU A 203 8.23 -30.88 8.27
CA GLU A 203 7.63 -31.62 7.16
C GLU A 203 7.83 -30.87 5.83
N LEU A 204 7.59 -29.55 5.80
CA LEU A 204 7.82 -28.75 4.62
C LEU A 204 9.26 -28.82 4.11
N ILE A 205 10.25 -28.66 5.00
CA ILE A 205 11.67 -28.76 4.62
C ILE A 205 11.98 -30.11 3.98
N ALA A 206 11.53 -31.20 4.58
CA ALA A 206 11.76 -32.54 4.09
C ALA A 206 11.12 -32.78 2.72
N GLU A 207 9.88 -32.27 2.52
CA GLU A 207 9.15 -32.44 1.25
C GLU A 207 9.74 -31.64 0.09
N VAL A 208 10.10 -30.38 0.36
CA VAL A 208 10.56 -29.49 -0.73
C VAL A 208 12.07 -29.41 -0.85
N GLY A 209 12.84 -30.09 0.00
CA GLY A 209 14.30 -30.01 0.02
C GLY A 209 14.77 -28.59 0.34
N GLY A 210 14.16 -27.97 1.34
CA GLY A 210 14.41 -26.57 1.72
C GLY A 210 15.47 -26.40 2.82
N GLU A 211 16.30 -27.39 3.07
CA GLU A 211 17.37 -27.31 4.07
C GLU A 211 18.31 -26.16 3.80
N GLY A 212 18.59 -25.36 4.83
CA GLY A 212 19.46 -24.20 4.73
C GLY A 212 18.86 -22.98 4.01
N GLN A 213 17.60 -23.07 3.56
CA GLN A 213 16.91 -21.96 2.87
C GLN A 213 15.54 -21.61 3.49
N ILE A 214 14.92 -22.53 4.26
CA ILE A 214 13.62 -22.28 4.92
C ILE A 214 13.83 -22.32 6.43
N PHE A 215 13.68 -21.18 7.06
CA PHE A 215 13.94 -20.98 8.48
C PHE A 215 12.65 -20.69 9.25
N TYR A 216 12.54 -21.24 10.45
CA TYR A 216 11.47 -20.95 11.41
C TYR A 216 12.05 -20.30 12.65
N ARG A 217 11.47 -19.18 13.04
CA ARG A 217 11.85 -18.50 14.29
C ARG A 217 10.61 -18.04 15.05
N ARG A 218 10.51 -18.43 16.32
CA ARG A 218 9.52 -17.94 17.27
C ARG A 218 10.17 -17.00 18.28
N ARG A 219 9.61 -15.80 18.44
CA ARG A 219 10.07 -14.90 19.50
C ARG A 219 9.22 -15.03 20.76
N ARG A 220 9.87 -14.84 21.92
CA ARG A 220 9.22 -14.97 23.23
C ARG A 220 8.37 -13.75 23.60
N ARG A 221 8.77 -12.54 23.17
CA ARG A 221 8.09 -11.28 23.48
C ARG A 221 7.56 -10.65 22.21
N ARG A 222 6.24 -10.46 22.14
CA ARG A 222 5.52 -9.88 20.99
C ARG A 222 5.46 -8.34 21.07
N VAL A 223 6.62 -7.68 21.12
CA VAL A 223 6.69 -6.22 21.13
C VAL A 223 6.40 -5.68 19.73
N LYS A 224 5.52 -4.71 19.63
CA LYS A 224 5.12 -4.03 18.36
C LYS A 224 4.52 -4.98 17.30
N ARG A 225 3.98 -6.13 17.66
CA ARG A 225 3.28 -7.06 16.75
C ARG A 225 4.07 -7.32 15.45
N LYS A 226 3.43 -7.23 14.26
CA LYS A 226 4.03 -7.48 12.94
C LYS A 226 5.24 -6.59 12.67
N SER A 227 5.15 -5.28 12.86
CA SER A 227 6.28 -4.37 12.63
C SER A 227 7.50 -4.69 13.50
N GLY A 228 7.29 -4.99 14.79
CA GLY A 228 8.38 -5.41 15.67
C GLY A 228 8.95 -6.79 15.34
N ASN A 229 8.16 -7.67 14.70
CA ASN A 229 8.62 -8.95 14.22
C ASN A 229 9.56 -8.80 13.01
N ILE A 230 9.21 -7.92 12.10
CA ILE A 230 10.05 -7.53 10.94
C ILE A 230 11.32 -6.80 11.42
N ASP A 231 11.20 -5.87 12.36
CA ASP A 231 12.34 -5.14 12.93
C ASP A 231 13.35 -6.10 13.62
N ASP A 232 12.88 -7.10 14.36
CA ASP A 232 13.74 -8.12 14.97
C ASP A 232 14.45 -8.99 13.92
N PHE A 233 13.77 -9.34 12.81
CA PHE A 233 14.40 -10.00 11.67
C PHE A 233 15.49 -9.11 11.05
N CYS A 234 15.18 -7.87 10.77
CA CYS A 234 16.11 -6.92 10.16
C CYS A 234 17.39 -6.74 10.99
N ARG A 235 17.24 -6.64 12.33
CA ARG A 235 18.40 -6.51 13.23
C ARG A 235 19.28 -7.74 13.31
N ARG A 236 18.71 -8.95 13.16
CA ARG A 236 19.46 -10.21 13.29
C ARG A 236 20.10 -10.67 12.00
N TRP A 237 19.34 -10.60 10.91
CA TRP A 237 19.74 -11.21 9.64
C TRP A 237 19.69 -10.24 8.45
N GLY A 238 19.10 -9.05 8.63
CA GLY A 238 18.88 -8.12 7.54
C GLY A 238 20.15 -7.74 6.76
N SER A 239 21.31 -7.70 7.43
CA SER A 239 22.60 -7.40 6.76
C SER A 239 23.04 -8.42 5.73
N GLN A 240 22.45 -9.63 5.73
CA GLN A 240 22.76 -10.70 4.77
C GLN A 240 21.97 -10.58 3.47
N TYR A 241 20.96 -9.68 3.42
CA TYR A 241 20.02 -9.55 2.32
C TYR A 241 20.02 -8.16 1.72
N SER A 242 20.01 -8.09 0.39
CA SER A 242 19.81 -6.83 -0.32
C SER A 242 18.35 -6.42 -0.30
N TYR A 243 17.46 -7.42 -0.39
CA TYR A 243 16.00 -7.21 -0.45
C TYR A 243 15.26 -8.13 0.51
N MET A 244 14.06 -7.71 0.90
CA MET A 244 13.08 -8.56 1.58
C MET A 244 11.71 -8.41 0.92
N VAL A 245 10.96 -9.51 0.85
CA VAL A 245 9.55 -9.52 0.46
C VAL A 245 8.73 -9.88 1.67
N VAL A 246 7.81 -9.00 2.05
CA VAL A 246 6.90 -9.24 3.18
C VAL A 246 5.66 -9.92 2.66
N LEU A 247 5.34 -11.09 3.21
CA LEU A 247 4.13 -11.85 2.92
C LEU A 247 3.19 -11.83 4.13
N ASP A 248 1.89 -11.84 3.89
CA ASP A 248 0.93 -12.18 4.95
C ASP A 248 0.74 -13.69 5.01
N ALA A 249 0.19 -14.18 6.11
CA ALA A 249 -0.03 -15.61 6.37
C ALA A 249 -0.92 -16.30 5.32
N ASP A 250 -1.73 -15.53 4.60
CA ASP A 250 -2.63 -15.96 3.54
C ASP A 250 -2.15 -15.56 2.13
N SER A 251 -0.98 -14.98 2.02
CA SER A 251 -0.41 -14.55 0.74
C SER A 251 0.32 -15.69 0.03
N VAL A 252 0.03 -15.86 -1.25
CA VAL A 252 0.76 -16.77 -2.14
C VAL A 252 1.30 -15.97 -3.32
N MET A 253 2.62 -16.05 -3.56
CA MET A 253 3.27 -15.39 -4.69
C MET A 253 3.95 -16.41 -5.60
N THR A 254 3.83 -16.20 -6.91
CA THR A 254 4.54 -17.06 -7.88
C THR A 254 6.02 -16.70 -7.95
N GLY A 255 6.86 -17.66 -8.27
CA GLY A 255 8.30 -17.47 -8.47
C GLY A 255 8.60 -16.42 -9.55
N ASP A 256 7.85 -16.42 -10.65
CA ASP A 256 7.99 -15.39 -11.71
C ASP A 256 7.73 -13.98 -11.19
N CYS A 257 6.71 -13.84 -10.33
CA CYS A 257 6.41 -12.55 -9.70
C CYS A 257 7.55 -12.10 -8.78
N LEU A 258 8.07 -13.00 -7.97
CA LEU A 258 9.18 -12.73 -7.06
C LEU A 258 10.46 -12.36 -7.82
N CYS A 259 10.81 -13.11 -8.85
CA CYS A 259 11.94 -12.80 -9.74
C CYS A 259 11.73 -11.45 -10.45
N GLY A 260 10.52 -11.19 -10.93
CA GLY A 260 10.17 -9.91 -11.56
C GLY A 260 10.33 -8.72 -10.60
N LEU A 261 9.91 -8.86 -9.34
CA LEU A 261 10.12 -7.82 -8.31
C LEU A 261 11.62 -7.57 -8.05
N VAL A 262 12.45 -8.62 -7.99
CA VAL A 262 13.90 -8.45 -7.81
C VAL A 262 14.52 -7.73 -9.00
N ARG A 263 14.21 -8.14 -10.25
CA ARG A 263 14.69 -7.45 -11.46
C ARG A 263 14.30 -5.98 -11.48
N LEU A 264 13.08 -5.66 -11.05
CA LEU A 264 12.62 -4.28 -10.96
C LEU A 264 13.39 -3.47 -9.92
N MET A 265 13.73 -4.07 -8.78
CA MET A 265 14.58 -3.43 -7.78
C MET A 265 16.00 -3.21 -8.29
N GLU A 266 16.55 -4.14 -9.08
CA GLU A 266 17.87 -4.02 -9.70
C GLU A 266 17.88 -2.94 -10.79
N ALA A 267 16.82 -2.89 -11.61
CA ALA A 267 16.67 -1.88 -12.66
C ALA A 267 16.38 -0.46 -12.12
N ASN A 268 15.94 -0.35 -10.85
CA ASN A 268 15.61 0.92 -10.23
C ASN A 268 16.37 1.12 -8.90
N PRO A 269 17.66 1.52 -8.95
CA PRO A 269 18.51 1.64 -7.76
C PRO A 269 17.96 2.59 -6.70
N ASN A 270 17.20 3.60 -7.10
CA ASN A 270 16.60 4.61 -6.23
C ASN A 270 15.24 4.18 -5.64
N ALA A 271 14.72 3.02 -6.05
CA ALA A 271 13.49 2.48 -5.47
C ALA A 271 13.76 1.85 -4.10
N GLY A 272 13.04 2.29 -3.08
CA GLY A 272 13.10 1.72 -1.73
C GLY A 272 12.10 0.60 -1.51
N ILE A 273 10.88 0.75 -2.04
CA ILE A 273 9.77 -0.21 -1.94
C ILE A 273 9.09 -0.33 -3.31
N ILE A 274 8.87 -1.55 -3.79
CA ILE A 274 8.03 -1.81 -4.97
C ILE A 274 6.89 -2.72 -4.55
N GLN A 275 5.67 -2.19 -4.65
CA GLN A 275 4.43 -2.87 -4.27
C GLN A 275 3.85 -3.63 -5.45
N SER A 276 3.57 -4.91 -5.29
CA SER A 276 2.75 -5.65 -6.25
C SER A 276 1.26 -5.40 -6.01
N SER A 277 0.43 -5.66 -7.02
CA SER A 277 -1.03 -5.56 -6.89
C SER A 277 -1.62 -6.94 -6.57
N PRO A 278 -1.94 -7.23 -5.29
CA PRO A 278 -2.52 -8.51 -4.92
C PRO A 278 -3.93 -8.67 -5.49
N LYS A 279 -4.35 -9.91 -5.73
CA LYS A 279 -5.69 -10.26 -6.21
C LYS A 279 -6.33 -11.23 -5.26
N ALA A 280 -7.54 -10.92 -4.81
CA ALA A 280 -8.34 -11.84 -4.03
C ALA A 280 -8.70 -13.10 -4.85
N SER A 281 -8.61 -14.29 -4.22
CA SER A 281 -9.01 -15.55 -4.82
C SER A 281 -9.46 -16.55 -3.74
N GLY A 282 -10.12 -17.64 -4.16
CA GLY A 282 -10.58 -18.67 -3.24
C GLY A 282 -11.78 -18.27 -2.37
N MET A 283 -12.62 -17.37 -2.87
CA MET A 283 -13.75 -16.82 -2.12
C MET A 283 -15.01 -17.69 -2.27
N ASP A 284 -15.63 -18.09 -1.16
CA ASP A 284 -16.77 -19.00 -1.13
C ASP A 284 -18.11 -18.31 -0.88
N THR A 285 -18.14 -17.25 -0.07
CA THR A 285 -19.38 -16.51 0.19
C THR A 285 -19.76 -15.58 -0.96
N LEU A 286 -21.05 -15.29 -1.14
CA LEU A 286 -21.53 -14.39 -2.20
C LEU A 286 -20.85 -13.02 -2.14
N TYR A 287 -20.75 -12.43 -0.95
CA TYR A 287 -20.10 -11.13 -0.75
C TYR A 287 -18.62 -11.17 -1.15
N ALA A 288 -17.88 -12.17 -0.68
CA ALA A 288 -16.47 -12.33 -1.00
C ALA A 288 -16.23 -12.60 -2.50
N ARG A 289 -17.12 -13.35 -3.17
CA ARG A 289 -17.08 -13.55 -4.64
C ARG A 289 -17.35 -12.25 -5.40
N CYS A 290 -18.27 -11.41 -4.93
CA CYS A 290 -18.51 -10.08 -5.51
C CYS A 290 -17.26 -9.19 -5.35
N GLN A 291 -16.59 -9.20 -4.20
CA GLN A 291 -15.33 -8.49 -4.00
C GLN A 291 -14.22 -9.02 -4.91
N GLN A 292 -14.10 -10.33 -5.05
CA GLN A 292 -13.13 -10.94 -5.95
C GLN A 292 -13.37 -10.52 -7.41
N PHE A 293 -14.63 -10.49 -7.85
CA PHE A 293 -15.01 -10.00 -9.17
C PHE A 293 -14.65 -8.51 -9.34
N ALA A 294 -15.05 -7.68 -8.39
CA ALA A 294 -14.72 -6.26 -8.39
C ALA A 294 -13.20 -6.01 -8.49
N THR A 295 -12.41 -6.73 -7.69
CA THR A 295 -10.93 -6.64 -7.72
C THR A 295 -10.35 -7.04 -9.07
N ARG A 296 -10.95 -8.02 -9.76
CA ARG A 296 -10.49 -8.45 -11.10
C ARG A 296 -10.85 -7.48 -12.20
N VAL A 297 -12.03 -6.87 -12.13
CA VAL A 297 -12.56 -5.96 -13.18
C VAL A 297 -12.09 -4.53 -12.92
N TYR A 298 -12.33 -4.03 -11.72
CA TYR A 298 -12.05 -2.64 -11.35
C TYR A 298 -10.60 -2.42 -10.88
N GLY A 299 -10.01 -3.43 -10.23
CA GLY A 299 -8.68 -3.35 -9.64
C GLY A 299 -7.60 -2.85 -10.61
N PRO A 300 -7.47 -3.42 -11.82
CA PRO A 300 -6.47 -2.96 -12.81
C PRO A 300 -6.63 -1.48 -13.20
N LEU A 301 -7.88 -1.01 -13.37
CA LEU A 301 -8.17 0.38 -13.70
C LEU A 301 -7.77 1.31 -12.56
N PHE A 302 -8.18 0.96 -11.34
CA PHE A 302 -7.93 1.76 -10.15
C PHE A 302 -6.43 1.79 -9.81
N THR A 303 -5.76 0.65 -9.90
CA THR A 303 -4.32 0.55 -9.67
C THR A 303 -3.52 1.37 -10.69
N ALA A 304 -3.89 1.30 -11.98
CA ALA A 304 -3.26 2.12 -13.01
C ALA A 304 -3.49 3.62 -12.76
N GLY A 305 -4.69 4.01 -12.34
CA GLY A 305 -5.02 5.39 -11.98
C GLY A 305 -4.26 5.89 -10.76
N LEU A 306 -4.20 5.09 -9.69
CA LEU A 306 -3.39 5.41 -8.51
C LEU A 306 -1.94 5.62 -8.89
N HIS A 307 -1.37 4.70 -9.68
CA HIS A 307 0.01 4.80 -10.13
C HIS A 307 0.24 6.05 -10.98
N PHE A 308 -0.70 6.40 -11.86
CA PHE A 308 -0.61 7.55 -12.76
C PHE A 308 -0.41 8.88 -12.01
N TRP A 309 -1.14 9.13 -10.92
CA TRP A 309 -1.02 10.40 -10.21
C TRP A 309 -0.12 10.34 -8.96
N GLN A 310 0.11 9.15 -8.38
CA GLN A 310 1.02 8.99 -7.24
C GLN A 310 2.48 8.89 -7.68
N LEU A 311 2.76 8.17 -8.77
CA LEU A 311 4.11 7.84 -9.22
C LEU A 311 4.96 7.30 -8.05
N GLY A 312 6.16 7.84 -7.85
CA GLY A 312 7.05 7.47 -6.76
C GLY A 312 6.58 7.83 -5.34
N GLU A 313 5.42 8.47 -5.18
CA GLU A 313 4.83 8.81 -3.87
C GLU A 313 3.68 7.86 -3.49
N SER A 314 3.65 6.65 -4.03
CA SER A 314 2.63 5.65 -3.72
C SER A 314 2.76 5.09 -2.30
N HIS A 315 1.72 4.40 -1.85
CA HIS A 315 1.66 3.81 -0.51
C HIS A 315 2.18 2.38 -0.51
N TYR A 316 2.68 1.93 0.64
CA TYR A 316 2.96 0.54 0.93
C TYR A 316 1.75 -0.08 1.65
N TRP A 317 1.33 -1.27 1.23
CA TRP A 317 0.13 -1.93 1.76
C TRP A 317 0.41 -2.97 2.84
N GLY A 318 1.67 -3.03 3.29
CA GLY A 318 2.08 -3.89 4.39
C GLY A 318 2.42 -5.34 4.00
N HIS A 319 2.14 -5.76 2.77
CA HIS A 319 2.43 -7.11 2.27
C HIS A 319 2.59 -7.15 0.75
N ASN A 320 3.10 -8.27 0.22
CA ASN A 320 3.31 -8.52 -1.21
C ASN A 320 4.11 -7.40 -1.90
N ALA A 321 5.11 -6.90 -1.22
CA ALA A 321 6.02 -5.87 -1.70
C ALA A 321 7.47 -6.26 -1.45
N ILE A 322 8.35 -5.86 -2.37
CA ILE A 322 9.78 -5.98 -2.18
C ILE A 322 10.32 -4.67 -1.61
N ILE A 323 11.18 -4.79 -0.62
CA ILE A 323 11.75 -3.68 0.15
C ILE A 323 13.27 -3.80 0.13
N ARG A 324 13.97 -2.70 -0.12
CA ARG A 324 15.41 -2.63 0.02
C ARG A 324 15.77 -2.59 1.50
N VAL A 325 16.52 -3.61 1.98
CA VAL A 325 16.72 -3.85 3.41
C VAL A 325 17.55 -2.76 4.09
N LYS A 326 18.68 -2.38 3.49
CA LYS A 326 19.58 -1.40 4.10
C LYS A 326 18.91 -0.07 4.44
N PRO A 327 18.27 0.65 3.50
CA PRO A 327 17.59 1.91 3.83
C PRO A 327 16.38 1.72 4.75
N PHE A 328 15.72 0.55 4.71
CA PHE A 328 14.63 0.26 5.62
C PHE A 328 15.12 0.19 7.07
N ILE A 329 16.22 -0.49 7.33
CA ILE A 329 16.84 -0.55 8.67
C ILE A 329 17.29 0.84 9.14
N GLU A 330 17.88 1.63 8.24
CA GLU A 330 18.43 2.94 8.58
C GLU A 330 17.34 3.99 8.89
N HIS A 331 16.15 3.89 8.28
CA HIS A 331 15.19 4.99 8.29
C HIS A 331 13.79 4.62 8.81
N CYS A 332 13.41 3.34 8.83
CA CYS A 332 12.04 2.91 9.15
C CYS A 332 11.87 2.41 10.60
N ALA A 333 12.80 2.70 11.49
CA ALA A 333 12.62 2.38 12.91
C ALA A 333 11.45 3.18 13.52
N LEU A 334 10.39 2.47 13.94
CA LEU A 334 9.20 3.07 14.51
C LEU A 334 9.33 3.19 16.03
N ALA A 335 9.38 4.43 16.53
CA ALA A 335 9.22 4.70 17.95
C ALA A 335 7.73 4.67 18.34
N PRO A 336 7.37 4.25 19.58
CA PRO A 336 6.02 4.41 20.07
C PRO A 336 5.67 5.91 20.12
N LEU A 337 4.39 6.23 19.87
CA LEU A 337 3.89 7.59 19.99
C LEU A 337 3.90 8.01 21.47
N PRO A 338 4.45 9.19 21.80
CA PRO A 338 4.50 9.68 23.17
C PRO A 338 3.10 10.09 23.67
N GLY A 339 2.92 10.09 24.98
CA GLY A 339 1.72 10.53 25.66
C GLY A 339 0.91 9.39 26.28
N GLU A 340 -0.27 9.73 26.81
CA GLU A 340 -1.23 8.83 27.40
C GLU A 340 -2.59 8.98 26.69
N GLY A 341 -3.36 7.89 26.56
CA GLY A 341 -4.67 7.87 25.91
C GLY A 341 -4.72 7.17 24.55
N SER A 342 -5.81 7.34 23.84
CA SER A 342 -6.17 6.61 22.62
C SER A 342 -5.22 6.82 21.43
N PHE A 343 -4.47 7.91 21.41
CA PHE A 343 -3.53 8.26 20.34
C PHE A 343 -2.06 7.99 20.71
N ALA A 344 -1.79 7.44 21.90
CA ALA A 344 -0.46 7.09 22.37
C ALA A 344 -0.17 5.61 22.15
N GLY A 345 1.12 5.23 22.12
CA GLY A 345 1.56 3.84 22.07
C GLY A 345 2.00 3.37 20.68
N SER A 346 1.71 2.12 20.33
CA SER A 346 2.18 1.52 19.09
C SER A 346 1.42 2.04 17.86
N ILE A 347 2.14 2.35 16.79
CA ILE A 347 1.56 2.73 15.49
C ILE A 347 0.88 1.48 14.89
N LEU A 348 -0.42 1.56 14.62
CA LEU A 348 -1.20 0.43 14.08
C LEU A 348 -0.96 0.25 12.57
N SER A 349 -1.07 1.34 11.79
CA SER A 349 -0.78 1.34 10.34
C SER A 349 0.69 1.70 10.12
N HIS A 350 1.57 0.78 10.49
CA HIS A 350 3.02 0.98 10.40
C HIS A 350 3.51 1.09 8.94
N ASP A 351 2.86 0.40 8.02
CA ASP A 351 3.14 0.33 6.59
C ASP A 351 3.12 1.71 5.91
N PHE A 352 2.07 2.52 6.16
CA PHE A 352 2.00 3.90 5.65
C PHE A 352 3.11 4.79 6.20
N VAL A 353 3.46 4.59 7.48
CA VAL A 353 4.53 5.37 8.12
C VAL A 353 5.90 4.95 7.58
N GLU A 354 6.16 3.66 7.40
CA GLU A 354 7.38 3.12 6.80
C GLU A 354 7.59 3.67 5.38
N ALA A 355 6.53 3.66 4.54
CA ALA A 355 6.58 4.26 3.21
C ALA A 355 6.88 5.77 3.26
N ALA A 356 6.28 6.49 4.22
CA ALA A 356 6.53 7.92 4.40
C ALA A 356 7.96 8.20 4.87
N LEU A 357 8.51 7.37 5.75
CA LEU A 357 9.90 7.49 6.23
C LEU A 357 10.91 7.19 5.12
N MET A 358 10.68 6.14 4.32
CA MET A 358 11.49 5.84 3.14
C MET A 358 11.52 7.02 2.17
N ARG A 359 10.36 7.59 1.83
CA ARG A 359 10.26 8.78 0.98
C ARG A 359 10.97 9.99 1.58
N ARG A 360 10.83 10.21 2.88
CA ARG A 360 11.52 11.30 3.58
C ARG A 360 13.03 11.12 3.56
N ALA A 361 13.52 9.89 3.60
CA ALA A 361 14.93 9.56 3.46
C ALA A 361 15.43 9.64 2.01
N GLY A 362 14.49 9.89 1.06
CA GLY A 362 14.83 10.09 -0.34
C GLY A 362 14.84 8.85 -1.21
N TRP A 363 14.43 7.74 -0.66
CA TRP A 363 14.16 6.56 -1.45
C TRP A 363 12.83 6.77 -2.18
N GLY A 364 12.90 7.35 -3.37
CA GLY A 364 11.77 7.52 -4.27
C GLY A 364 11.21 6.18 -4.69
N GLY A 365 9.93 6.15 -4.96
CA GLY A 365 9.30 5.02 -5.60
C GLY A 365 8.92 3.88 -4.68
N SER A 366 7.90 4.07 -3.85
CA SER A 366 6.93 3.01 -3.69
C SER A 366 6.15 2.93 -5.01
N GLY A 367 6.79 2.42 -6.08
CA GLY A 367 6.11 2.21 -7.35
C GLY A 367 5.01 1.18 -7.13
N LEU A 368 3.75 1.56 -7.26
CA LEU A 368 2.66 0.61 -7.31
C LEU A 368 2.77 -0.11 -8.66
N LEU A 369 3.24 -1.35 -8.61
CA LEU A 369 3.45 -2.11 -9.82
C LEU A 369 2.10 -2.54 -10.39
N THR A 370 1.67 -1.89 -11.44
CA THR A 370 0.67 -2.48 -12.33
C THR A 370 1.39 -3.56 -13.15
N ILE A 371 1.29 -4.80 -12.71
CA ILE A 371 1.78 -5.94 -13.50
C ILE A 371 1.03 -5.91 -14.82
N SER A 372 1.72 -5.55 -15.90
CA SER A 372 1.12 -5.51 -17.23
C SER A 372 0.58 -6.91 -17.61
N ARG A 373 -0.35 -6.95 -18.56
CA ARG A 373 -1.05 -8.16 -19.05
C ARG A 373 -0.15 -9.39 -19.30
N VAL A 374 1.12 -9.21 -19.57
CA VAL A 374 2.05 -10.30 -19.90
C VAL A 374 2.43 -11.12 -18.66
N LEU A 375 2.68 -10.48 -17.51
CA LEU A 375 2.91 -11.19 -16.25
C LEU A 375 1.60 -11.66 -15.60
N MET A 376 0.44 -11.07 -15.97
CA MET A 376 -0.86 -11.54 -15.46
C MET A 376 -1.23 -12.95 -15.93
N LYS A 377 -0.67 -13.48 -17.00
CA LYS A 377 -0.91 -14.88 -17.41
C LYS A 377 -0.29 -15.87 -16.42
N ASN A 378 0.81 -15.52 -15.75
CA ASN A 378 1.56 -16.41 -14.87
C ASN A 378 1.58 -15.96 -13.39
N CYS A 379 1.29 -14.69 -13.08
CA CYS A 379 1.27 -14.19 -11.72
C CYS A 379 -0.13 -14.39 -11.11
N ARG A 380 -0.43 -15.61 -10.69
CA ARG A 380 -1.56 -15.86 -9.80
C ARG A 380 -1.17 -15.43 -8.39
N LEU A 381 -1.29 -14.13 -8.12
CA LEU A 381 -1.29 -13.61 -6.77
C LEU A 381 -2.60 -14.01 -6.11
N THR A 382 -2.55 -15.07 -5.35
CA THR A 382 -3.69 -15.57 -4.60
C THR A 382 -3.60 -15.01 -3.20
N CYS A 383 -4.24 -13.89 -2.93
CA CYS A 383 -4.51 -13.47 -1.56
C CYS A 383 -5.80 -14.16 -1.15
N LEU A 384 -5.70 -15.19 -0.31
CA LEU A 384 -6.86 -15.81 0.35
C LEU A 384 -7.25 -14.86 1.50
N MET A 385 -8.17 -13.93 1.25
CA MET A 385 -8.81 -13.20 2.35
C MET A 385 -9.87 -14.12 2.98
N SER A 386 -9.67 -14.46 4.24
CA SER A 386 -10.67 -15.11 5.11
C SER A 386 -11.71 -14.12 5.59
#